data_ea6d101585a05cae650cfbec994b496e
#
_entry.id   ea6d101585a05cae650cfbec994b496e
#
_cell.length_a   1.000
_cell.length_b   1.000
_cell.length_c   1.000
_cell.angle_alpha   90.00
_cell.angle_beta   90.00
_cell.angle_gamma   90.00
#
_symmetry.space_group_name_H-M   'P 1'
#
loop_
_entity.id
_entity.type
_entity.pdbx_description
1 polymer ?
#
loop_
_entity_poly.entity_id
_entity_poly.type
_entity_poly.pdbx_seq_one_letter_code
_entity_poly.pdbx_strand_id
1 'polypeptide(L)'
;MADMTRIGLGLGDPDHIRFVCEKASDTFEWTRRYIGVEWNEHLTGKGGHSASRCMITKQGTGQGIIVPAVAKLEKLGTEIRTGVFMEKILRSDAGRVTGIEVREDYEFGDAKSGRVKRIGARKAVILACGGFGADVTYRKRLDPKLGEKFLTTNQPGATAE
;
A
#
# COMPACT_ATOMS: atom_id res chain seq x y z
N MET A 1 5.02 -10.97 -17.64
CA MET A 1 6.43 -11.02 -17.20
C MET A 1 7.33 -10.15 -18.07
N ALA A 2 7.44 -10.39 -19.39
CA ALA A 2 8.37 -9.65 -20.26
C ALA A 2 8.30 -8.12 -20.12
N ASP A 3 7.11 -7.52 -20.11
CA ASP A 3 6.97 -6.08 -19.94
C ASP A 3 7.48 -5.58 -18.59
N MET A 4 7.23 -6.29 -17.49
CA MET A 4 7.71 -5.90 -16.15
C MET A 4 9.24 -5.91 -16.10
N THR A 5 9.87 -6.96 -16.65
CA THR A 5 11.33 -7.06 -16.72
C THR A 5 11.93 -5.95 -17.59
N ARG A 6 11.36 -5.73 -18.78
CA ARG A 6 11.85 -4.70 -19.73
C ARG A 6 11.71 -3.28 -19.19
N ILE A 7 10.54 -2.92 -18.64
CA ILE A 7 10.27 -1.59 -18.12
C ILE A 7 11.01 -1.34 -16.82
N GLY A 8 11.11 -2.37 -15.97
CA GLY A 8 11.87 -2.36 -14.74
C GLY A 8 13.39 -2.45 -14.93
N LEU A 9 13.88 -2.36 -16.19
CA LEU A 9 15.31 -2.41 -16.53
C LEU A 9 16.06 -3.61 -15.95
N GLY A 10 15.35 -4.72 -15.73
CA GLY A 10 15.91 -5.93 -15.14
C GLY A 10 16.18 -5.84 -13.62
N LEU A 11 15.78 -4.75 -12.94
CA LEU A 11 16.00 -4.57 -11.50
C LEU A 11 15.04 -5.37 -10.62
N GLY A 12 13.90 -5.80 -11.18
CA GLY A 12 12.92 -6.59 -10.43
C GLY A 12 13.35 -8.04 -10.27
N ASP A 13 13.06 -8.60 -9.08
CA ASP A 13 13.27 -10.03 -8.80
C ASP A 13 12.37 -10.90 -9.72
N PRO A 14 12.96 -11.81 -10.54
CA PRO A 14 12.19 -12.62 -11.49
C PRO A 14 11.16 -13.55 -10.84
N ASP A 15 11.44 -14.08 -9.64
CA ASP A 15 10.53 -14.98 -8.95
C ASP A 15 9.35 -14.23 -8.36
N HIS A 16 9.56 -13.03 -7.81
CA HIS A 16 8.49 -12.14 -7.41
C HIS A 16 7.63 -11.70 -8.59
N ILE A 17 8.23 -11.34 -9.73
CA ILE A 17 7.51 -10.98 -10.95
C ILE A 17 6.64 -12.16 -11.41
N ARG A 18 7.18 -13.38 -11.41
CA ARG A 18 6.45 -14.60 -11.77
C ARG A 18 5.26 -14.80 -10.83
N PHE A 19 5.50 -14.79 -9.53
CA PHE A 19 4.47 -14.97 -8.51
C PHE A 19 3.31 -13.97 -8.68
N VAL A 20 3.62 -12.69 -8.85
CA VAL A 20 2.59 -11.64 -9.06
C VAL A 20 1.79 -11.91 -10.33
N CYS A 21 2.46 -12.26 -11.45
CA CYS A 21 1.78 -12.55 -12.71
C CYS A 21 0.86 -13.78 -12.61
N GLU A 22 1.31 -14.85 -11.94
CA GLU A 22 0.53 -16.07 -11.75
C GLU A 22 -0.68 -15.86 -10.84
N LYS A 23 -0.56 -15.00 -9.83
CA LYS A 23 -1.63 -14.72 -8.86
C LYS A 23 -2.56 -13.59 -9.26
N ALA A 24 -2.25 -12.85 -10.31
CA ALA A 24 -3.03 -11.68 -10.71
C ALA A 24 -4.51 -12.01 -11.00
N SER A 25 -4.77 -13.11 -11.72
CA SER A 25 -6.13 -13.53 -12.06
C SER A 25 -6.93 -13.96 -10.83
N ASP A 26 -6.32 -14.76 -9.95
CA ASP A 26 -6.96 -15.21 -8.71
C ASP A 26 -7.28 -14.03 -7.80
N THR A 27 -6.35 -13.08 -7.69
CA THR A 27 -6.53 -11.84 -6.92
C THR A 27 -7.65 -10.98 -7.48
N PHE A 28 -7.71 -10.83 -8.80
CA PHE A 28 -8.80 -10.12 -9.48
C PHE A 28 -10.16 -10.75 -9.16
N GLU A 29 -10.30 -12.07 -9.33
CA GLU A 29 -11.53 -12.78 -9.01
C GLU A 29 -11.92 -12.69 -7.53
N TRP A 30 -10.94 -12.72 -6.63
CA TRP A 30 -11.17 -12.50 -5.21
C TRP A 30 -11.69 -11.09 -4.91
N THR A 31 -11.13 -10.06 -5.52
CA THR A 31 -11.65 -8.69 -5.34
C THR A 31 -13.07 -8.55 -5.85
N ARG A 32 -13.39 -9.18 -6.98
CA ARG A 32 -14.71 -9.16 -7.60
C ARG A 32 -15.74 -9.93 -6.77
N ARG A 33 -15.44 -11.17 -6.41
CA ARG A 33 -16.41 -12.08 -5.76
C ARG A 33 -16.50 -11.92 -4.25
N TYR A 34 -15.37 -11.73 -3.58
CA TYR A 34 -15.32 -11.68 -2.13
C TYR A 34 -15.42 -10.28 -1.58
N ILE A 35 -14.70 -9.32 -2.17
CA ILE A 35 -14.75 -7.91 -1.76
C ILE A 35 -15.99 -7.21 -2.31
N GLY A 36 -16.42 -7.55 -3.53
CA GLY A 36 -17.54 -6.90 -4.21
C GLY A 36 -17.13 -5.69 -5.06
N VAL A 37 -15.88 -5.67 -5.54
CA VAL A 37 -15.41 -4.61 -6.45
C VAL A 37 -16.09 -4.75 -7.79
N GLU A 38 -16.68 -3.66 -8.29
CA GLU A 38 -17.24 -3.59 -9.63
C GLU A 38 -16.18 -3.12 -10.63
N TRP A 39 -15.91 -3.98 -11.60
CA TRP A 39 -14.93 -3.74 -12.66
C TRP A 39 -15.62 -3.45 -13.99
N ASN A 40 -14.96 -2.69 -14.87
CA ASN A 40 -15.38 -2.57 -16.26
C ASN A 40 -15.20 -3.91 -16.98
N GLU A 41 -15.99 -4.15 -18.02
CA GLU A 41 -15.98 -5.43 -18.73
C GLU A 41 -14.84 -5.57 -19.75
N HIS A 42 -14.12 -4.48 -20.04
CA HIS A 42 -13.07 -4.46 -21.04
C HIS A 42 -11.69 -4.18 -20.44
N LEU A 43 -10.68 -4.79 -21.04
CA LEU A 43 -9.28 -4.54 -20.70
C LEU A 43 -8.79 -3.25 -21.35
N THR A 44 -7.96 -2.51 -20.63
CA THR A 44 -7.29 -1.29 -21.11
C THR A 44 -5.78 -1.47 -21.17
N GLY A 45 -5.14 -0.74 -22.08
CA GLY A 45 -3.69 -0.60 -22.10
C GLY A 45 -3.22 0.53 -21.18
N LYS A 46 -2.07 0.36 -20.58
CA LYS A 46 -1.36 1.40 -19.82
C LYS A 46 0.06 1.53 -20.34
N GLY A 47 0.69 2.67 -20.05
CA GLY A 47 2.06 2.94 -20.50
C GLY A 47 3.03 1.79 -20.20
N GLY A 48 3.80 1.41 -21.21
CA GLY A 48 4.77 0.31 -21.10
C GLY A 48 4.22 -1.10 -21.31
N HIS A 49 2.89 -1.29 -21.35
CA HIS A 49 2.29 -2.60 -21.64
C HIS A 49 2.29 -2.90 -23.13
N SER A 50 2.70 -4.11 -23.51
CA SER A 50 2.65 -4.60 -24.91
C SER A 50 1.25 -5.04 -25.34
N ALA A 51 0.31 -5.20 -24.40
CA ALA A 51 -1.09 -5.56 -24.65
C ALA A 51 -2.01 -4.96 -23.60
N SER A 52 -3.30 -4.80 -23.94
CA SER A 52 -4.32 -4.40 -22.97
C SER A 52 -4.57 -5.52 -21.97
N ARG A 53 -4.28 -5.28 -20.71
CA ARG A 53 -4.42 -6.25 -19.59
C ARG A 53 -4.80 -5.60 -18.27
N CYS A 54 -5.07 -4.30 -18.26
CA CYS A 54 -5.45 -3.60 -17.05
C CYS A 54 -6.96 -3.53 -16.94
N MET A 55 -7.47 -3.88 -15.76
CA MET A 55 -8.86 -3.64 -15.38
C MET A 55 -8.96 -2.29 -14.68
N ILE A 56 -10.06 -1.61 -14.89
CA ILE A 56 -10.39 -0.34 -14.24
C ILE A 56 -11.73 -0.54 -13.53
N THR A 57 -11.85 -0.05 -12.29
CA THR A 57 -13.13 -0.06 -11.57
C THR A 57 -14.17 0.77 -12.32
N LYS A 58 -15.45 0.49 -12.15
CA LYS A 58 -16.53 1.30 -12.76
C LYS A 58 -16.44 2.78 -12.35
N GLN A 59 -15.99 3.09 -11.12
CA GLN A 59 -15.77 4.46 -10.67
C GLN A 59 -14.53 5.12 -11.29
N GLY A 60 -13.66 4.37 -11.97
CA GLY A 60 -12.44 4.87 -12.60
C GLY A 60 -11.32 5.26 -11.63
N THR A 61 -11.50 5.08 -10.33
CA THR A 61 -10.56 5.47 -9.26
C THR A 61 -10.32 4.34 -8.27
N GLY A 62 -9.31 4.51 -7.38
CA GLY A 62 -9.03 3.59 -6.29
C GLY A 62 -10.19 3.47 -5.27
N GLN A 63 -11.07 4.45 -5.19
CA GLN A 63 -12.26 4.38 -4.33
C GLN A 63 -13.14 3.19 -4.68
N GLY A 64 -13.19 2.80 -5.97
CA GLY A 64 -13.94 1.61 -6.41
C GLY A 64 -13.44 0.30 -5.78
N ILE A 65 -12.23 0.28 -5.21
CA ILE A 65 -11.69 -0.85 -4.46
C ILE A 65 -11.83 -0.63 -2.95
N ILE A 66 -11.49 0.58 -2.48
CA ILE A 66 -11.42 0.87 -1.05
C ILE A 66 -12.80 0.87 -0.40
N VAL A 67 -13.81 1.49 -1.03
CA VAL A 67 -15.16 1.57 -0.45
C VAL A 67 -15.76 0.18 -0.19
N PRO A 68 -15.84 -0.75 -1.17
CA PRO A 68 -16.33 -2.09 -0.90
C PRO A 68 -15.44 -2.89 0.07
N ALA A 69 -14.12 -2.65 0.08
CA ALA A 69 -13.23 -3.30 1.04
C ALA A 69 -13.49 -2.86 2.48
N VAL A 70 -13.69 -1.56 2.72
CA VAL A 70 -14.08 -1.01 4.04
C VAL A 70 -15.41 -1.60 4.48
N ALA A 71 -16.44 -1.58 3.63
CA ALA A 71 -17.74 -2.16 3.94
C ALA A 71 -17.65 -3.66 4.28
N LYS A 72 -16.73 -4.39 3.63
CA LYS A 72 -16.47 -5.80 3.94
C LYS A 72 -15.82 -5.98 5.30
N LEU A 73 -14.84 -5.13 5.66
CA LEU A 73 -14.18 -5.16 6.97
C LEU A 73 -15.17 -4.87 8.10
N GLU A 74 -16.04 -3.88 7.93
CA GLU A 74 -17.10 -3.56 8.89
C GLU A 74 -18.02 -4.76 9.13
N LYS A 75 -18.47 -5.44 8.06
CA LYS A 75 -19.29 -6.68 8.16
C LYS A 75 -18.56 -7.81 8.88
N LEU A 76 -17.24 -7.84 8.84
CA LEU A 76 -16.41 -8.81 9.56
C LEU A 76 -16.10 -8.40 11.01
N GLY A 77 -16.56 -7.23 11.45
CA GLY A 77 -16.28 -6.69 12.77
C GLY A 77 -14.84 -6.23 12.94
N THR A 78 -14.13 -5.95 11.84
CA THR A 78 -12.76 -5.44 11.89
C THR A 78 -12.79 -3.95 12.17
N GLU A 79 -12.12 -3.52 13.23
CA GLU A 79 -12.01 -2.11 13.59
C GLU A 79 -11.01 -1.39 12.66
N ILE A 80 -11.43 -0.26 12.10
CA ILE A 80 -10.57 0.65 11.33
C ILE A 80 -10.41 1.91 12.15
N ARG A 81 -9.16 2.26 12.49
CA ARG A 81 -8.82 3.49 13.22
C ARG A 81 -8.09 4.45 12.31
N THR A 82 -8.58 5.66 12.21
CA THR A 82 -7.92 6.79 11.53
C THR A 82 -7.33 7.76 12.54
N GLY A 83 -6.46 8.68 12.11
CA GLY A 83 -5.76 9.58 13.02
C GLY A 83 -4.79 8.84 13.95
N VAL A 84 -4.29 7.68 13.50
CA VAL A 84 -3.35 6.85 14.26
C VAL A 84 -2.06 6.70 13.46
N PHE A 85 -0.97 7.20 14.00
CA PHE A 85 0.36 7.10 13.42
C PHE A 85 1.15 5.98 14.12
N MET A 86 1.77 5.07 13.33
CA MET A 86 2.60 4.01 13.88
C MET A 86 4.04 4.49 14.03
N GLU A 87 4.54 4.58 15.26
CA GLU A 87 5.91 5.03 15.53
C GLU A 87 6.93 3.90 15.45
N LYS A 88 6.59 2.73 16.01
CA LYS A 88 7.54 1.61 16.01
C LYS A 88 6.90 0.24 16.25
N ILE A 89 7.64 -0.77 15.84
CA ILE A 89 7.33 -2.17 16.11
C ILE A 89 7.96 -2.57 17.44
N LEU A 90 7.15 -3.12 18.35
CA LEU A 90 7.59 -3.63 19.63
C LEU A 90 8.07 -5.07 19.48
N ARG A 91 9.20 -5.38 20.13
CA ARG A 91 9.79 -6.73 20.15
C ARG A 91 10.10 -7.14 21.56
N SER A 92 10.07 -8.45 21.83
CA SER A 92 10.61 -9.04 23.04
C SER A 92 12.14 -9.12 22.95
N ASP A 93 12.81 -9.46 24.05
CA ASP A 93 14.26 -9.67 24.12
C ASP A 93 14.72 -10.79 23.16
N ALA A 94 13.87 -11.78 22.90
CA ALA A 94 14.10 -12.83 21.90
C ALA A 94 13.81 -12.40 20.45
N GLY A 95 13.55 -11.09 20.19
CA GLY A 95 13.32 -10.54 18.85
C GLY A 95 11.92 -10.75 18.28
N ARG A 96 11.03 -11.48 18.95
CA ARG A 96 9.65 -11.70 18.48
C ARG A 96 8.87 -10.38 18.49
N VAL A 97 8.12 -10.12 17.42
CA VAL A 97 7.18 -8.99 17.38
C VAL A 97 6.04 -9.23 18.37
N THR A 98 5.82 -8.29 19.27
CA THR A 98 4.81 -8.34 20.33
C THR A 98 3.71 -7.31 20.17
N GLY A 99 3.89 -6.32 19.29
CA GLY A 99 2.91 -5.27 19.05
C GLY A 99 3.51 -4.08 18.32
N ILE A 100 2.80 -2.97 18.43
CA ILE A 100 3.20 -1.67 17.88
C ILE A 100 3.01 -0.58 18.93
N GLU A 101 3.79 0.50 18.83
CA GLU A 101 3.56 1.75 19.53
C GLU A 101 3.02 2.75 18.51
N VAL A 102 1.94 3.42 18.87
CA VAL A 102 1.20 4.35 17.99
C VAL A 102 0.96 5.67 18.71
N ARG A 103 0.68 6.72 17.94
CA ARG A 103 0.05 7.95 18.43
C ARG A 103 -1.40 7.97 17.99
N GLU A 104 -2.35 7.96 18.93
CA GLU A 104 -3.77 8.23 18.68
C GLU A 104 -4.01 9.73 18.68
N ASP A 105 -4.99 10.20 17.92
CA ASP A 105 -5.28 11.63 17.71
C ASP A 105 -4.09 12.39 17.06
N TYR A 106 -3.38 11.70 16.16
CA TYR A 106 -2.23 12.24 15.44
C TYR A 106 -2.68 13.27 14.39
N GLU A 107 -2.02 14.43 14.39
CA GLU A 107 -2.16 15.47 13.36
C GLU A 107 -0.99 15.35 12.39
N PHE A 108 -1.30 15.10 11.10
CA PHE A 108 -0.29 14.92 10.07
C PHE A 108 0.63 16.14 9.95
N GLY A 109 1.93 15.91 10.03
CA GLY A 109 2.97 16.94 10.00
C GLY A 109 3.41 17.46 11.37
N ASP A 110 2.71 17.12 12.47
CA ASP A 110 3.17 17.38 13.83
C ASP A 110 3.56 16.07 14.54
N ALA A 111 4.84 15.74 14.47
CA ALA A 111 5.40 14.53 15.08
C ALA A 111 5.22 14.45 16.62
N LYS A 112 4.82 15.53 17.29
CA LYS A 112 4.57 15.57 18.73
C LYS A 112 3.09 15.48 19.08
N SER A 113 2.21 15.56 18.10
CA SER A 113 0.76 15.48 18.29
C SER A 113 0.34 14.09 18.76
N GLY A 114 -0.86 14.02 19.32
CA GLY A 114 -1.48 12.77 19.73
C GLY A 114 -0.90 12.17 21.01
N ARG A 115 -1.46 11.04 21.42
CA ARG A 115 -1.14 10.31 22.65
C ARG A 115 -0.51 8.98 22.33
N VAL A 116 0.63 8.71 22.93
CA VAL A 116 1.32 7.42 22.77
C VAL A 116 0.52 6.29 23.40
N LYS A 117 0.33 5.21 22.64
CA LYS A 117 -0.35 4.00 23.06
C LYS A 117 0.35 2.77 22.52
N ARG A 118 0.32 1.68 23.28
CA ARG A 118 0.83 0.38 22.85
C ARG A 118 -0.33 -0.56 22.52
N ILE A 119 -0.24 -1.21 21.38
CA ILE A 119 -1.22 -2.20 20.91
C ILE A 119 -0.50 -3.53 20.79
N GLY A 120 -0.94 -4.52 21.57
CA GLY A 120 -0.37 -5.87 21.55
C GLY A 120 -0.83 -6.67 20.32
N ALA A 121 0.09 -7.41 19.72
CA ALA A 121 -0.20 -8.34 18.63
C ALA A 121 -0.02 -9.78 19.12
N ARG A 122 -1.10 -10.57 19.09
CA ARG A 122 -1.07 -11.97 19.53
C ARG A 122 -0.40 -12.89 18.50
N LYS A 123 -0.57 -12.61 17.20
CA LYS A 123 -0.05 -13.45 16.10
C LYS A 123 1.02 -12.73 15.31
N ALA A 124 0.69 -11.60 14.69
CA ALA A 124 1.58 -10.85 13.82
C ALA A 124 1.15 -9.38 13.70
N VAL A 125 2.06 -8.56 13.16
CA VAL A 125 1.79 -7.22 12.64
C VAL A 125 2.02 -7.27 11.14
N ILE A 126 1.06 -6.77 10.35
CA ILE A 126 1.17 -6.65 8.90
C ILE A 126 1.41 -5.19 8.58
N LEU A 127 2.54 -4.89 7.93
CA LEU A 127 2.84 -3.56 7.41
C LEU A 127 2.30 -3.44 5.98
N ALA A 128 1.39 -2.52 5.77
CA ALA A 128 0.79 -2.23 4.47
C ALA A 128 0.84 -0.72 4.14
N CYS A 129 1.85 -0.02 4.65
CA CYS A 129 1.99 1.44 4.56
C CYS A 129 2.37 1.95 3.16
N GLY A 130 2.63 1.06 2.20
CA GLY A 130 2.96 1.46 0.83
C GLY A 130 4.40 1.99 0.71
N GLY A 131 4.59 2.92 -0.24
CA GLY A 131 5.91 3.49 -0.52
C GLY A 131 6.07 4.91 0.03
N PHE A 132 7.26 5.46 -0.14
CA PHE A 132 7.69 6.76 0.37
C PHE A 132 7.78 7.83 -0.72
N GLY A 133 7.00 7.71 -1.78
CA GLY A 133 7.11 8.61 -2.95
C GLY A 133 6.82 10.09 -2.69
N ALA A 134 6.12 10.43 -1.59
CA ALA A 134 5.87 11.81 -1.18
C ALA A 134 6.98 12.38 -0.26
N ASP A 135 7.85 11.54 0.29
CA ASP A 135 8.95 12.00 1.15
C ASP A 135 10.13 12.51 0.32
N VAL A 136 10.16 13.82 0.10
CA VAL A 136 11.23 14.48 -0.65
C VAL A 136 12.59 14.32 0.02
N THR A 137 12.64 14.41 1.34
CA THR A 137 13.87 14.28 2.13
C THR A 137 14.46 12.88 2.00
N TYR A 138 13.64 11.86 2.13
CA TYR A 138 14.08 10.47 2.00
C TYR A 138 14.49 10.15 0.55
N ARG A 139 13.70 10.57 -0.44
CA ARG A 139 14.06 10.39 -1.85
C ARG A 139 15.43 10.99 -2.21
N LYS A 140 15.72 12.19 -1.71
CA LYS A 140 17.01 12.87 -1.94
C LYS A 140 18.21 12.13 -1.34
N ARG A 141 17.99 11.35 -0.27
CA ARG A 141 19.06 10.49 0.30
C ARG A 141 19.41 9.33 -0.62
N LEU A 142 18.42 8.82 -1.36
CA LEU A 142 18.61 7.71 -2.30
C LEU A 142 19.14 8.21 -3.66
N ASP A 143 18.57 9.29 -4.18
CA ASP A 143 19.01 9.96 -5.40
C ASP A 143 18.79 11.49 -5.27
N PRO A 144 19.85 12.30 -5.23
CA PRO A 144 19.75 13.76 -5.12
C PRO A 144 18.92 14.43 -6.22
N LYS A 145 18.75 13.78 -7.38
CA LYS A 145 17.92 14.28 -8.49
C LYS A 145 16.42 14.24 -8.16
N LEU A 146 15.99 13.38 -7.23
CA LEU A 146 14.60 13.21 -6.83
C LEU A 146 14.15 14.24 -5.77
N GLY A 147 14.62 15.47 -5.89
CA GLY A 147 14.29 16.59 -4.99
C GLY A 147 12.91 17.22 -5.24
N GLU A 148 12.76 18.45 -4.77
CA GLU A 148 11.51 19.23 -4.77
C GLU A 148 10.96 19.48 -6.17
N LYS A 149 11.83 19.57 -7.18
CA LYS A 149 11.45 19.77 -8.59
C LYS A 149 10.87 18.51 -9.25
N PHE A 150 11.05 17.35 -8.62
CA PHE A 150 10.53 16.07 -9.11
C PHE A 150 9.14 15.82 -8.55
N LEU A 151 8.13 16.09 -9.37
CA LEU A 151 6.73 15.97 -8.98
C LEU A 151 6.35 14.51 -8.66
N THR A 152 5.35 14.35 -7.80
CA THR A 152 4.77 13.06 -7.46
C THR A 152 3.25 13.16 -7.40
N THR A 153 2.57 12.09 -7.77
CA THR A 153 1.13 11.91 -7.60
C THR A 153 0.77 11.11 -6.34
N ASN A 154 1.78 10.78 -5.52
CA ASN A 154 1.55 10.06 -4.27
C ASN A 154 0.78 10.92 -3.27
N GLN A 155 -0.01 10.26 -2.43
CA GLN A 155 -0.68 10.91 -1.30
C GLN A 155 0.38 11.50 -0.34
N PRO A 156 0.11 12.64 0.32
CA PRO A 156 1.06 13.28 1.23
C PRO A 156 1.61 12.36 2.32
N GLY A 157 0.80 11.42 2.80
CA GLY A 157 1.19 10.43 3.80
C GLY A 157 2.03 9.26 3.28
N ALA A 158 2.40 9.23 1.98
CA ALA A 158 3.33 8.24 1.45
C ALA A 158 4.79 8.64 1.78
N THR A 159 5.11 8.62 3.07
CA THR A 159 6.41 8.99 3.67
C THR A 159 7.17 7.77 4.17
N ALA A 160 8.45 7.94 4.47
CA ALA A 160 9.31 6.88 5.02
C ALA A 160 9.32 6.84 6.56
N GLU A 161 8.42 7.58 7.18
CA GLU A 161 8.21 7.63 8.64
C GLU A 161 7.54 6.37 9.16
#